data_b91721f26902998a13adef40887446cf
#
_entry.id   b91721f26902998a13adef40887446cf
#
_cell.length_a   1.000
_cell.length_b   1.000
_cell.length_c   1.000
_cell.angle_alpha   90.00
_cell.angle_beta   90.00
_cell.angle_gamma   90.00
#
_symmetry.space_group_name_H-M   'P 1'
#
loop_
_entity.id
_entity.type
_entity.pdbx_description
1 polymer ?
#
loop_
_entity_poly.entity_id
_entity_poly.type
_entity_poly.pdbx_seq_one_letter_code
_entity_poly.pdbx_strand_id
1 'polypeptide(L)'
;GAGLVGQDALGEYIIDDCRAHNIDPAFISVSPGTSTSYTDVMTEIEGGRRTFFHNQGANATWNGEDIDFNTSTAKIFHLGYLLLLTAIDADDSEHGTVGAALLAKARAAGLKTSIDVVSEDSDRFFKIIGPALKQVDYCILNEIEASKVTGVAVREDGRLMEEGIEEASSKLFDLGVTDLVAIHFPEGAYGQKSS
;
A
#
# COMPACT_ATOMS: atom_id res chain seq x y z
N GLY A 1 -0.90 9.85 -11.58
CA GLY A 1 -0.94 8.43 -11.21
C GLY A 1 0.24 7.68 -11.77
N ALA A 2 0.65 6.61 -11.11
CA ALA A 2 1.72 5.73 -11.57
C ALA A 2 1.26 4.27 -11.49
N GLY A 3 1.69 3.43 -12.43
CA GLY A 3 1.31 2.03 -12.50
C GLY A 3 1.55 1.40 -13.86
N LEU A 4 1.13 0.13 -14.00
CA LEU A 4 1.24 -0.61 -15.23
C LEU A 4 -0.11 -1.22 -15.60
N VAL A 5 -0.59 -0.96 -16.81
CA VAL A 5 -1.82 -1.54 -17.35
C VAL A 5 -1.50 -2.44 -18.54
N GLY A 6 -2.41 -3.33 -18.87
CA GLY A 6 -2.33 -4.12 -20.10
C GLY A 6 -2.69 -3.31 -21.35
N GLN A 7 -2.33 -3.81 -22.51
CA GLN A 7 -2.78 -3.27 -23.79
C GLN A 7 -4.15 -3.85 -24.13
N ASP A 8 -5.15 -3.47 -23.35
CA ASP A 8 -6.54 -3.95 -23.47
C ASP A 8 -7.55 -2.83 -23.13
N ALA A 9 -8.84 -3.12 -23.30
CA ALA A 9 -9.91 -2.15 -23.07
C ALA A 9 -9.97 -1.65 -21.62
N LEU A 10 -9.57 -2.47 -20.63
CA LEU A 10 -9.51 -2.04 -19.22
C LEU A 10 -8.36 -1.05 -19.00
N GLY A 11 -7.21 -1.27 -19.62
CA GLY A 11 -6.08 -0.35 -19.56
C GLY A 11 -6.40 1.01 -20.19
N GLU A 12 -7.05 1.01 -21.35
CA GLU A 12 -7.54 2.23 -22.00
C GLU A 12 -8.55 2.95 -21.10
N TYR A 13 -9.51 2.22 -20.54
CA TYR A 13 -10.49 2.77 -19.60
C TYR A 13 -9.84 3.45 -18.40
N ILE A 14 -8.85 2.81 -17.75
CA ILE A 14 -8.15 3.38 -16.57
C ILE A 14 -7.45 4.69 -16.94
N ILE A 15 -6.76 4.72 -18.07
CA ILE A 15 -6.03 5.93 -18.53
C ILE A 15 -7.02 7.07 -18.84
N ASP A 16 -8.12 6.77 -19.49
CA ASP A 16 -9.14 7.78 -19.85
C ASP A 16 -9.89 8.26 -18.61
N ASP A 17 -10.18 7.37 -17.64
CA ASP A 17 -10.79 7.74 -16.36
C ASP A 17 -9.86 8.65 -15.54
N CYS A 18 -8.57 8.37 -15.48
CA CYS A 18 -7.59 9.28 -14.88
C CYS A 18 -7.66 10.68 -15.50
N ARG A 19 -7.66 10.77 -16.83
CA ARG A 19 -7.77 12.06 -17.54
C ARG A 19 -9.08 12.79 -17.24
N ALA A 20 -10.20 12.05 -17.23
CA ALA A 20 -11.52 12.62 -16.95
C ALA A 20 -11.62 13.20 -15.52
N HIS A 21 -10.82 12.67 -14.59
CA HIS A 21 -10.78 13.13 -13.20
C HIS A 21 -9.57 14.03 -12.88
N ASN A 22 -8.89 14.58 -13.89
CA ASN A 22 -7.71 15.43 -13.75
C ASN A 22 -6.54 14.75 -12.99
N ILE A 23 -6.41 13.43 -13.12
CA ILE A 23 -5.27 12.66 -12.64
C ILE A 23 -4.30 12.52 -13.81
N ASP A 24 -3.09 13.04 -13.68
CA ASP A 24 -2.07 12.92 -14.70
C ASP A 24 -1.61 11.44 -14.81
N PRO A 25 -1.77 10.78 -15.98
CA PRO A 25 -1.34 9.41 -16.22
C PRO A 25 0.10 9.28 -16.73
N ALA A 26 0.94 10.32 -16.61
CA ALA A 26 2.28 10.34 -17.21
C ALA A 26 3.18 9.16 -16.83
N PHE A 27 2.97 8.58 -15.62
CA PHE A 27 3.69 7.41 -15.15
C PHE A 27 2.83 6.14 -15.15
N ILE A 28 1.75 6.10 -15.94
CA ILE A 28 0.99 4.87 -16.20
C ILE A 28 1.51 4.29 -17.53
N SER A 29 2.26 3.22 -17.43
CA SER A 29 2.83 2.51 -18.59
C SER A 29 1.87 1.44 -19.11
N VAL A 30 1.99 1.11 -20.41
CA VAL A 30 1.17 0.06 -21.05
C VAL A 30 2.06 -1.12 -21.37
N SER A 31 1.71 -2.32 -20.89
CA SER A 31 2.44 -3.58 -21.14
C SER A 31 1.78 -4.36 -22.25
N PRO A 32 2.45 -4.56 -23.41
CA PRO A 32 1.93 -5.42 -24.45
C PRO A 32 1.91 -6.89 -24.02
N GLY A 33 0.85 -7.61 -24.37
CA GLY A 33 0.76 -9.05 -24.15
C GLY A 33 0.40 -9.50 -22.73
N THR A 34 0.14 -8.55 -21.81
CA THR A 34 -0.41 -8.83 -20.49
C THR A 34 -1.80 -8.22 -20.37
N SER A 35 -2.66 -8.80 -19.52
CA SER A 35 -3.96 -8.19 -19.19
C SER A 35 -3.80 -7.11 -18.13
N THR A 36 -4.68 -6.11 -18.15
CA THR A 36 -4.82 -5.20 -17.02
C THR A 36 -5.25 -5.96 -15.76
N SER A 37 -4.73 -5.56 -14.61
CA SER A 37 -5.13 -6.09 -13.30
C SER A 37 -6.60 -5.81 -13.05
N TYR A 38 -7.32 -6.78 -12.47
CA TYR A 38 -8.70 -6.59 -12.03
C TYR A 38 -9.03 -7.45 -10.82
N THR A 39 -10.10 -7.11 -10.14
CA THR A 39 -10.63 -7.89 -9.01
C THR A 39 -12.13 -8.04 -9.13
N ASP A 40 -12.61 -9.28 -9.16
CA ASP A 40 -14.02 -9.57 -8.97
C ASP A 40 -14.32 -9.62 -7.48
N VAL A 41 -15.29 -8.81 -7.05
CA VAL A 41 -15.68 -8.71 -5.64
C VAL A 41 -17.06 -9.30 -5.45
N MET A 42 -17.12 -10.47 -4.79
CA MET A 42 -18.38 -11.10 -4.39
C MET A 42 -18.77 -10.62 -3.00
N THR A 43 -19.91 -9.96 -2.92
CA THR A 43 -20.43 -9.43 -1.65
C THR A 43 -21.66 -10.22 -1.21
N GLU A 44 -21.62 -10.75 0.01
CA GLU A 44 -22.74 -11.39 0.66
C GLU A 44 -23.81 -10.36 1.02
N ILE A 45 -25.06 -10.59 0.61
CA ILE A 45 -26.13 -9.60 0.77
C ILE A 45 -26.51 -9.34 2.23
N GLU A 46 -26.56 -10.39 3.05
CA GLU A 46 -27.03 -10.29 4.44
C GLU A 46 -25.93 -9.79 5.40
N GLY A 47 -24.71 -10.30 5.26
CA GLY A 47 -23.58 -10.00 6.18
C GLY A 47 -22.63 -8.93 5.66
N GLY A 48 -22.73 -8.55 4.38
CA GLY A 48 -21.82 -7.59 3.76
C GLY A 48 -20.37 -8.08 3.62
N ARG A 49 -20.10 -9.37 3.92
CA ARG A 49 -18.77 -9.96 3.74
C ARG A 49 -18.39 -9.99 2.27
N ARG A 50 -17.13 -9.69 1.99
CA ARG A 50 -16.59 -9.65 0.63
C ARG A 50 -15.54 -10.72 0.43
N THR A 51 -15.60 -11.40 -0.71
CA THR A 51 -14.56 -12.31 -1.19
C THR A 51 -13.99 -11.74 -2.48
N PHE A 52 -12.67 -11.68 -2.57
CA PHE A 52 -11.96 -11.06 -3.68
C PHE A 52 -11.31 -12.13 -4.54
N PHE A 53 -11.57 -12.11 -5.84
CA PHE A 53 -10.90 -12.92 -6.84
C PHE A 53 -10.02 -12.02 -7.69
N HIS A 54 -8.74 -11.96 -7.34
CA HIS A 54 -7.79 -11.00 -7.90
C HIS A 54 -6.96 -11.61 -9.02
N ASN A 55 -6.92 -10.94 -10.16
CA ASN A 55 -5.98 -11.19 -11.25
C ASN A 55 -4.94 -10.05 -11.26
N GLN A 56 -3.70 -10.37 -10.92
CA GLN A 56 -2.63 -9.38 -10.86
C GLN A 56 -2.29 -8.76 -12.22
N GLY A 57 -2.44 -9.52 -13.31
CA GLY A 57 -2.16 -9.02 -14.66
C GLY A 57 -0.82 -8.28 -14.76
N ALA A 58 -0.84 -7.12 -15.41
CA ALA A 58 0.34 -6.26 -15.57
C ALA A 58 0.98 -5.82 -14.25
N ASN A 59 0.17 -5.66 -13.17
CA ASN A 59 0.68 -5.26 -11.85
C ASN A 59 1.70 -6.26 -11.26
N ALA A 60 1.67 -7.53 -11.70
CA ALA A 60 2.63 -8.52 -11.23
C ALA A 60 4.09 -8.16 -11.58
N THR A 61 4.30 -7.40 -12.65
CA THR A 61 5.63 -7.05 -13.17
C THR A 61 6.03 -5.60 -12.97
N TRP A 62 5.10 -4.75 -12.47
CA TRP A 62 5.40 -3.35 -12.23
C TRP A 62 6.30 -3.20 -11.00
N ASN A 63 7.44 -2.51 -11.17
CA ASN A 63 8.45 -2.30 -10.14
C ASN A 63 8.72 -0.81 -9.85
N GLY A 64 8.02 0.10 -10.51
CA GLY A 64 8.15 1.55 -10.30
C GLY A 64 9.41 2.19 -10.89
N GLU A 65 10.21 1.46 -11.68
CA GLU A 65 11.44 2.02 -12.28
C GLU A 65 11.18 3.16 -13.27
N ASP A 66 9.99 3.20 -13.84
CA ASP A 66 9.54 4.20 -14.80
C ASP A 66 9.15 5.55 -14.14
N ILE A 67 9.13 5.63 -12.80
CA ILE A 67 8.81 6.88 -12.10
C ILE A 67 10.06 7.77 -11.98
N ASP A 68 10.01 8.94 -12.60
CA ASP A 68 10.96 10.01 -12.34
C ASP A 68 10.40 11.00 -11.29
N PHE A 69 10.75 10.76 -10.03
CA PHE A 69 10.30 11.62 -8.94
C PHE A 69 10.81 13.06 -9.02
N ASN A 70 11.91 13.34 -9.75
CA ASN A 70 12.45 14.68 -9.88
C ASN A 70 11.60 15.57 -10.79
N THR A 71 10.83 14.99 -11.69
CA THR A 71 9.90 15.71 -12.57
C THR A 71 8.51 15.87 -11.97
N SER A 72 8.24 15.20 -10.83
CA SER A 72 6.96 15.25 -10.15
C SER A 72 6.81 16.53 -9.32
N THR A 73 5.62 17.14 -9.38
CA THR A 73 5.22 18.23 -8.48
C THR A 73 4.46 17.74 -7.25
N ALA A 74 4.30 16.43 -7.09
CA ALA A 74 3.63 15.83 -5.95
C ALA A 74 4.40 16.09 -4.65
N LYS A 75 3.66 16.18 -3.55
CA LYS A 75 4.24 16.34 -2.21
C LYS A 75 4.34 15.02 -1.48
N ILE A 76 3.49 14.07 -1.84
CA ILE A 76 3.38 12.76 -1.21
C ILE A 76 3.40 11.70 -2.31
N PHE A 77 4.22 10.68 -2.12
CA PHE A 77 4.16 9.43 -2.86
C PHE A 77 3.46 8.39 -2.00
N HIS A 78 2.29 7.94 -2.46
CA HIS A 78 1.55 6.86 -1.81
C HIS A 78 1.73 5.56 -2.59
N LEU A 79 2.24 4.53 -1.93
CA LEU A 79 2.43 3.19 -2.49
C LEU A 79 1.36 2.25 -1.94
N GLY A 80 0.46 1.81 -2.75
CA GLY A 80 -0.59 0.84 -2.41
C GLY A 80 -0.80 -0.15 -3.56
N TYR A 81 -1.00 -1.39 -3.27
CA TYR A 81 -0.95 -2.04 -1.96
C TYR A 81 0.27 -2.95 -1.88
N LEU A 82 1.06 -2.83 -0.83
CA LEU A 82 2.06 -3.86 -0.53
C LEU A 82 1.34 -5.19 -0.23
N LEU A 83 2.01 -6.31 -0.48
CA LEU A 83 1.47 -7.68 -0.45
C LEU A 83 0.58 -8.05 -1.66
N LEU A 84 0.33 -7.12 -2.58
CA LEU A 84 -0.47 -7.36 -3.77
C LEU A 84 0.32 -7.18 -5.08
N LEU A 85 1.49 -6.56 -5.03
CA LEU A 85 2.32 -6.21 -6.17
C LEU A 85 3.58 -7.07 -6.19
N THR A 86 3.58 -8.19 -6.93
CA THR A 86 4.64 -9.21 -6.87
C THR A 86 6.04 -8.64 -7.09
N ALA A 87 6.24 -7.77 -8.09
CA ALA A 87 7.55 -7.18 -8.35
C ALA A 87 7.96 -6.13 -7.30
N ILE A 88 7.03 -5.40 -6.72
CA ILE A 88 7.25 -4.46 -5.61
C ILE A 88 7.60 -5.20 -4.32
N ASP A 89 6.98 -6.36 -4.09
CA ASP A 89 7.22 -7.20 -2.91
C ASP A 89 8.52 -8.04 -3.01
N ALA A 90 9.16 -8.06 -4.19
CA ALA A 90 10.38 -8.83 -4.41
C ALA A 90 11.54 -8.33 -3.53
N ASP A 91 12.49 -9.23 -3.25
CA ASP A 91 13.67 -8.91 -2.45
C ASP A 91 14.56 -7.88 -3.17
N ASP A 92 15.02 -6.88 -2.40
CA ASP A 92 16.05 -5.91 -2.78
C ASP A 92 17.25 -6.01 -1.84
N SER A 93 18.45 -5.95 -2.37
CA SER A 93 19.69 -6.19 -1.60
C SER A 93 20.07 -5.06 -0.67
N GLU A 94 19.62 -3.84 -0.94
CA GLU A 94 19.98 -2.63 -0.16
C GLU A 94 18.88 -2.26 0.82
N HIS A 95 17.62 -2.29 0.38
CA HIS A 95 16.47 -1.80 1.16
C HIS A 95 15.57 -2.93 1.69
N GLY A 96 15.89 -4.20 1.35
CA GLY A 96 15.12 -5.38 1.77
C GLY A 96 14.00 -5.74 0.80
N THR A 97 13.26 -4.79 0.25
CA THR A 97 12.26 -5.01 -0.81
C THR A 97 12.32 -3.90 -1.86
N VAL A 98 11.88 -4.21 -3.10
CA VAL A 98 11.76 -3.23 -4.18
C VAL A 98 10.84 -2.08 -3.77
N GLY A 99 9.75 -2.36 -3.05
CA GLY A 99 8.85 -1.34 -2.52
C GLY A 99 9.54 -0.40 -1.53
N ALA A 100 10.38 -0.92 -0.64
CA ALA A 100 11.18 -0.09 0.27
C ALA A 100 12.20 0.77 -0.50
N ALA A 101 12.85 0.21 -1.52
CA ALA A 101 13.77 0.95 -2.40
C ALA A 101 13.05 2.09 -3.15
N LEU A 102 11.83 1.83 -3.65
CA LEU A 102 11.03 2.83 -4.34
C LEU A 102 10.60 3.97 -3.40
N LEU A 103 10.19 3.66 -2.17
CA LEU A 103 9.89 4.65 -1.13
C LEU A 103 11.15 5.48 -0.76
N ALA A 104 12.30 4.83 -0.61
CA ALA A 104 13.56 5.53 -0.35
C ALA A 104 13.93 6.49 -1.48
N LYS A 105 13.74 6.09 -2.74
CA LYS A 105 13.94 6.93 -3.93
C LYS A 105 13.01 8.15 -3.92
N ALA A 106 11.74 7.98 -3.56
CA ALA A 106 10.78 9.08 -3.44
C ALA A 106 11.20 10.07 -2.33
N ARG A 107 11.61 9.58 -1.17
CA ARG A 107 12.13 10.43 -0.06
C ARG A 107 13.39 11.20 -0.46
N ALA A 108 14.33 10.55 -1.15
CA ALA A 108 15.54 11.20 -1.65
C ALA A 108 15.25 12.34 -2.63
N ALA A 109 14.13 12.26 -3.38
CA ALA A 109 13.63 13.32 -4.25
C ALA A 109 12.83 14.41 -3.50
N GLY A 110 12.70 14.31 -2.16
CA GLY A 110 12.04 15.30 -1.31
C GLY A 110 10.54 15.11 -1.12
N LEU A 111 9.98 13.99 -1.55
CA LEU A 111 8.57 13.67 -1.31
C LEU A 111 8.40 13.05 0.09
N LYS A 112 7.26 13.30 0.72
CA LYS A 112 6.76 12.48 1.81
C LYS A 112 6.25 11.16 1.28
N THR A 113 6.34 10.10 2.09
CA THR A 113 5.93 8.76 1.68
C THR A 113 4.78 8.24 2.52
N SER A 114 3.91 7.49 1.88
CA SER A 114 2.75 6.85 2.51
C SER A 114 2.57 5.45 1.97
N ILE A 115 2.14 4.51 2.81
CA ILE A 115 1.78 3.16 2.38
C ILE A 115 0.38 2.78 2.84
N ASP A 116 -0.20 1.89 2.07
CA ASP A 116 -1.33 1.04 2.43
C ASP A 116 -0.98 -0.41 2.09
N VAL A 117 -1.58 -1.37 2.78
CA VAL A 117 -1.28 -2.79 2.65
C VAL A 117 -2.56 -3.59 2.49
N VAL A 118 -2.44 -4.85 2.09
CA VAL A 118 -3.56 -5.79 2.01
C VAL A 118 -3.52 -6.71 3.22
N SER A 119 -4.68 -6.94 3.83
CA SER A 119 -4.83 -7.93 4.89
C SER A 119 -4.67 -9.34 4.32
N GLU A 120 -3.43 -9.81 4.24
CA GLU A 120 -3.06 -11.15 3.76
C GLU A 120 -2.78 -12.05 4.96
N ASP A 121 -3.19 -13.30 4.89
CA ASP A 121 -2.88 -14.30 5.93
C ASP A 121 -1.71 -15.18 5.50
N SER A 122 -0.50 -14.62 5.56
CA SER A 122 0.74 -15.31 5.19
C SER A 122 1.90 -14.94 6.10
N ASP A 123 2.91 -15.81 6.14
CA ASP A 123 4.15 -15.63 6.91
C ASP A 123 5.06 -14.53 6.33
N ARG A 124 4.80 -14.06 5.11
CA ARG A 124 5.63 -13.04 4.44
C ARG A 124 5.31 -11.61 4.87
N PHE A 125 4.23 -11.39 5.66
CA PHE A 125 3.70 -10.08 5.99
C PHE A 125 4.79 -9.13 6.53
N PHE A 126 5.47 -9.51 7.61
CA PHE A 126 6.52 -8.68 8.21
C PHE A 126 7.76 -8.57 7.33
N LYS A 127 8.10 -9.61 6.55
CA LYS A 127 9.23 -9.59 5.62
C LYS A 127 9.09 -8.46 4.58
N ILE A 128 7.87 -8.18 4.12
CA ILE A 128 7.59 -7.17 3.11
C ILE A 128 7.37 -5.79 3.74
N ILE A 129 6.54 -5.72 4.79
CA ILE A 129 6.16 -4.44 5.39
C ILE A 129 7.29 -3.85 6.23
N GLY A 130 8.02 -4.66 7.01
CA GLY A 130 9.08 -4.20 7.90
C GLY A 130 10.14 -3.32 7.24
N PRO A 131 10.72 -3.70 6.09
CA PRO A 131 11.63 -2.85 5.34
C PRO A 131 11.01 -1.54 4.87
N ALA A 132 9.74 -1.58 4.40
CA ALA A 132 9.03 -0.41 3.92
C ALA A 132 8.79 0.63 5.03
N LEU A 133 8.44 0.21 6.26
CA LEU A 133 8.19 1.11 7.39
C LEU A 133 9.35 2.06 7.67
N LYS A 134 10.59 1.64 7.44
CA LYS A 134 11.79 2.49 7.60
C LYS A 134 11.85 3.65 6.61
N GLN A 135 11.03 3.60 5.57
CA GLN A 135 10.98 4.58 4.49
C GLN A 135 9.63 5.32 4.44
N VAL A 136 8.83 5.27 5.52
CA VAL A 136 7.45 5.77 5.53
C VAL A 136 7.29 6.95 6.49
N ASP A 137 6.69 8.02 5.99
CA ASP A 137 6.27 9.16 6.81
C ASP A 137 4.84 8.95 7.34
N TYR A 138 3.92 8.43 6.53
CA TYR A 138 2.51 8.23 6.87
C TYR A 138 2.11 6.77 6.71
N CYS A 139 1.88 6.07 7.80
CA CYS A 139 1.45 4.68 7.81
C CYS A 139 -0.05 4.59 8.10
N ILE A 140 -0.83 4.06 7.15
CA ILE A 140 -2.28 3.91 7.29
C ILE A 140 -2.59 2.43 7.22
N LEU A 141 -3.11 1.87 8.31
CA LEU A 141 -3.40 0.43 8.43
C LEU A 141 -4.79 0.22 9.03
N ASN A 142 -5.40 -0.90 8.71
CA ASN A 142 -6.53 -1.36 9.50
C ASN A 142 -6.07 -2.09 10.78
N GLU A 143 -7.00 -2.40 11.67
CA GLU A 143 -6.73 -3.05 12.96
C GLU A 143 -6.06 -4.42 12.84
N ILE A 144 -6.39 -5.18 11.77
CA ILE A 144 -5.82 -6.52 11.53
C ILE A 144 -4.36 -6.38 11.08
N GLU A 145 -4.10 -5.46 10.17
CA GLU A 145 -2.78 -5.17 9.63
C GLU A 145 -1.85 -4.61 10.72
N ALA A 146 -2.35 -3.66 11.53
CA ALA A 146 -1.62 -3.13 12.66
C ALA A 146 -1.23 -4.22 13.66
N SER A 147 -2.18 -5.12 13.98
CA SER A 147 -1.90 -6.26 14.86
C SER A 147 -0.86 -7.22 14.27
N LYS A 148 -0.93 -7.51 12.97
CA LYS A 148 0.03 -8.40 12.29
C LYS A 148 1.44 -7.82 12.23
N VAL A 149 1.57 -6.53 11.95
CA VAL A 149 2.87 -5.85 11.87
C VAL A 149 3.53 -5.74 13.22
N THR A 150 2.76 -5.39 14.26
CA THR A 150 3.30 -5.06 15.58
C THR A 150 3.32 -6.24 16.54
N GLY A 151 2.52 -7.28 16.27
CA GLY A 151 2.29 -8.38 17.21
C GLY A 151 1.46 -7.98 18.43
N VAL A 152 0.80 -6.82 18.39
CA VAL A 152 -0.08 -6.31 19.46
C VAL A 152 -1.53 -6.54 19.10
N ALA A 153 -2.32 -7.08 20.00
CA ALA A 153 -3.75 -7.24 19.80
C ALA A 153 -4.45 -5.88 19.87
N VAL A 154 -4.97 -5.40 18.74
CA VAL A 154 -5.79 -4.19 18.65
C VAL A 154 -7.26 -4.49 18.94
N ARG A 155 -7.67 -5.76 18.75
CA ARG A 155 -9.03 -6.24 19.04
C ARG A 155 -8.97 -7.63 19.68
N GLU A 156 -9.75 -7.84 20.75
CA GLU A 156 -9.97 -9.14 21.38
C GLU A 156 -11.47 -9.38 21.57
N ASP A 157 -11.94 -10.59 21.29
CA ASP A 157 -13.35 -10.99 21.42
C ASP A 157 -14.35 -9.98 20.84
N GLY A 158 -13.99 -9.39 19.69
CA GLY A 158 -14.79 -8.38 18.98
C GLY A 158 -14.75 -6.96 19.58
N ARG A 159 -13.98 -6.71 20.65
CA ARG A 159 -13.84 -5.41 21.30
C ARG A 159 -12.51 -4.76 20.95
N LEU A 160 -12.56 -3.46 20.64
CA LEU A 160 -11.36 -2.65 20.48
C LEU A 160 -10.64 -2.50 21.82
N MET A 161 -9.33 -2.65 21.79
CA MET A 161 -8.43 -2.51 22.93
C MET A 161 -7.71 -1.16 22.82
N GLU A 162 -8.15 -0.15 23.56
CA GLU A 162 -7.56 1.20 23.50
C GLU A 162 -6.04 1.18 23.76
N GLU A 163 -5.61 0.49 24.84
CA GLU A 163 -4.19 0.31 25.16
C GLU A 163 -3.44 -0.42 24.04
N GLY A 164 -4.07 -1.41 23.40
CA GLY A 164 -3.51 -2.14 22.26
C GLY A 164 -3.32 -1.25 21.03
N ILE A 165 -4.26 -0.34 20.76
CA ILE A 165 -4.15 0.64 19.67
C ILE A 165 -2.97 1.58 19.92
N GLU A 166 -2.82 2.12 21.12
CA GLU A 166 -1.74 3.02 21.50
C GLU A 166 -0.36 2.31 21.43
N GLU A 167 -0.29 1.09 21.95
CA GLU A 167 0.93 0.28 21.89
C GLU A 167 1.30 -0.07 20.44
N ALA A 168 0.34 -0.50 19.61
CA ALA A 168 0.58 -0.80 18.20
C ALA A 168 1.07 0.44 17.46
N SER A 169 0.46 1.61 17.69
CA SER A 169 0.91 2.87 17.11
C SER A 169 2.33 3.22 17.51
N SER A 170 2.67 3.09 18.78
CA SER A 170 4.04 3.36 19.29
C SER A 170 5.06 2.41 18.64
N LYS A 171 4.74 1.12 18.54
CA LYS A 171 5.61 0.14 17.85
C LYS A 171 5.80 0.44 16.38
N LEU A 172 4.80 0.99 15.67
CA LEU A 172 4.96 1.40 14.28
C LEU A 172 5.97 2.55 14.13
N PHE A 173 6.01 3.49 15.07
CA PHE A 173 7.08 4.51 15.12
C PHE A 173 8.44 3.88 15.41
N ASP A 174 8.54 2.95 16.36
CA ASP A 174 9.78 2.22 16.66
C ASP A 174 10.29 1.42 15.44
N LEU A 175 9.39 0.94 14.58
CA LEU A 175 9.71 0.24 13.33
C LEU A 175 10.17 1.18 12.21
N GLY A 176 10.00 2.49 12.36
CA GLY A 176 10.59 3.47 11.45
C GLY A 176 9.65 4.51 10.84
N VAL A 177 8.36 4.47 11.12
CA VAL A 177 7.42 5.52 10.69
C VAL A 177 7.81 6.85 11.32
N THR A 178 7.81 7.95 10.53
CA THR A 178 8.39 9.21 11.04
C THR A 178 7.38 10.28 11.43
N ASP A 179 6.21 10.38 10.78
CA ASP A 179 5.32 11.52 10.97
C ASP A 179 3.95 11.15 11.59
N LEU A 180 3.28 10.16 10.99
CA LEU A 180 1.89 9.82 11.36
C LEU A 180 1.63 8.33 11.23
N VAL A 181 1.03 7.77 12.25
CA VAL A 181 0.36 6.47 12.22
C VAL A 181 -1.15 6.70 12.29
N ALA A 182 -1.91 6.06 11.41
CA ALA A 182 -3.36 6.02 11.44
C ALA A 182 -3.83 4.56 11.41
N ILE A 183 -4.56 4.14 12.43
CA ILE A 183 -5.20 2.81 12.49
C ILE A 183 -6.70 3.01 12.37
N HIS A 184 -7.31 2.44 11.33
CA HIS A 184 -8.75 2.52 11.11
C HIS A 184 -9.45 1.19 11.41
N PHE A 185 -10.69 1.29 11.83
CA PHE A 185 -11.55 0.17 12.21
C PHE A 185 -13.02 0.54 11.92
N PRO A 186 -13.96 -0.42 11.92
CA PRO A 186 -15.36 -0.14 11.57
C PRO A 186 -16.01 0.97 12.38
N GLU A 187 -15.60 1.15 13.64
CA GLU A 187 -16.15 2.15 14.56
C GLU A 187 -15.53 3.55 14.38
N GLY A 188 -14.36 3.65 13.69
CA GLY A 188 -13.66 4.93 13.52
C GLY A 188 -12.20 4.78 13.15
N ALA A 189 -11.38 5.72 13.62
CA ALA A 189 -9.94 5.69 13.41
C ALA A 189 -9.20 6.35 14.59
N TYR A 190 -8.00 5.86 14.85
CA TYR A 190 -7.03 6.44 15.77
C TYR A 190 -5.86 7.00 14.98
N GLY A 191 -5.42 8.20 15.30
CA GLY A 191 -4.27 8.84 14.67
C GLY A 191 -3.27 9.35 15.69
N GLN A 192 -2.00 9.00 15.54
CA GLN A 192 -0.90 9.46 16.38
C GLN A 192 0.17 10.11 15.53
N LYS A 193 0.63 11.29 15.93
CA LYS A 193 1.80 11.95 15.34
C LYS A 193 3.04 11.59 16.15
N SER A 194 4.19 11.59 15.47
CA SER A 194 5.47 11.52 16.17
C SER A 194 5.64 12.73 17.08
N SER A 195 6.19 12.54 18.26
CA SER A 195 6.49 13.59 19.25
C SER A 195 7.72 14.42 18.85
#